data_10d618bd4aa61b68fedd22c7b31ca637
#
_entry.id   10d618bd4aa61b68fedd22c7b31ca637
#
_cell.length_a   1.000
_cell.length_b   1.000
_cell.length_c   1.000
_cell.angle_alpha   90.00
_cell.angle_beta   90.00
_cell.angle_gamma   90.00
#
_symmetry.space_group_name_H-M   'P 1'
#
loop_
_entity.id
_entity.type
_entity.pdbx_description
1 polymer ?
#
loop_
_entity_poly.entity_id
_entity_poly.type
_entity_poly.pdbx_seq_one_letter_code
_entity_poly.pdbx_strand_id
1 'polypeptide(L)'
;MGLDITAYSKLQVLTPEEIKASERSIGVRVDFGEEVVTLSDSQIKSPNNWIRDMSPGTYYQSPKTEEYSFRAGSYSGYGTYRRMLAECFLGASPEEVWGNQSIYRGQPFYEQVNFSDCEGFIGPEFSAKLAEDYEEGRDQWYEYIKDSGEEIEYYMARYDNWTKAFNVASDDGFVWYT
;
A
#
# COMPACT_ATOMS: atom_id res chain seq x y z
N MET A 1 -15.98 1.54 -11.46
CA MET A 1 -14.61 1.96 -11.10
C MET A 1 -14.08 0.95 -10.10
N GLY A 2 -12.83 0.64 -10.12
CA GLY A 2 -12.19 -0.32 -9.22
C GLY A 2 -10.92 0.26 -8.66
N LEU A 3 -10.46 -0.32 -7.56
CA LEU A 3 -9.24 0.05 -6.89
C LEU A 3 -8.08 -0.77 -7.49
N ASP A 4 -7.16 -0.10 -8.11
CA ASP A 4 -5.92 -0.69 -8.59
C ASP A 4 -4.79 -0.38 -7.59
N ILE A 5 -3.93 -1.35 -7.37
CA ILE A 5 -2.83 -1.27 -6.40
C ILE A 5 -1.54 -1.52 -7.15
N THR A 6 -0.57 -0.63 -6.95
CA THR A 6 0.79 -0.83 -7.45
C THR A 6 1.79 -0.64 -6.31
N ALA A 7 2.62 -1.63 -6.11
CA ALA A 7 3.71 -1.61 -5.15
C ALA A 7 5.04 -1.48 -5.88
N TYR A 8 5.91 -0.63 -5.37
CA TYR A 8 7.27 -0.43 -5.87
C TYR A 8 8.29 -0.66 -4.77
N SER A 9 9.47 -1.18 -5.12
CA SER A 9 10.64 -1.21 -4.24
C SER A 9 11.75 -0.30 -4.75
N LYS A 10 12.70 0.07 -3.89
CA LYS A 10 13.98 0.73 -4.27
C LYS A 10 13.81 1.93 -5.20
N LEU A 11 12.80 2.75 -4.92
CA LEU A 11 12.59 3.98 -5.64
C LEU A 11 13.67 5.01 -5.31
N GLN A 12 14.09 5.78 -6.31
CA GLN A 12 15.06 6.84 -6.15
C GLN A 12 14.39 8.20 -6.18
N VAL A 13 14.76 9.06 -5.24
CA VAL A 13 14.41 10.49 -5.29
C VAL A 13 15.59 11.21 -5.93
N LEU A 14 15.39 11.79 -7.12
CA LEU A 14 16.41 12.55 -7.81
C LEU A 14 16.41 14.00 -7.35
N THR A 15 17.59 14.56 -7.16
CA THR A 15 17.77 15.98 -6.91
C THR A 15 17.45 16.80 -8.18
N PRO A 16 17.10 18.10 -8.04
CA PRO A 16 16.90 18.98 -9.22
C PRO A 16 18.10 19.03 -10.17
N GLU A 17 19.31 18.86 -9.66
CA GLU A 17 20.53 18.79 -10.45
C GLU A 17 20.63 17.50 -11.26
N GLU A 18 20.32 16.37 -10.66
CA GLU A 18 20.29 15.07 -11.32
C GLU A 18 19.19 15.02 -12.39
N ILE A 19 18.01 15.58 -12.12
CA ILE A 19 16.94 15.72 -13.13
C ILE A 19 17.44 16.54 -14.33
N LYS A 20 18.06 17.71 -14.08
CA LYS A 20 18.62 18.54 -15.15
C LYS A 20 19.76 17.88 -15.91
N ALA A 21 20.58 17.10 -15.22
CA ALA A 21 21.68 16.35 -15.84
C ALA A 21 21.13 15.21 -16.72
N SER A 22 20.09 14.53 -16.29
CA SER A 22 19.41 13.48 -17.06
C SER A 22 18.72 14.04 -18.30
N GLU A 23 18.08 15.19 -18.21
CA GLU A 23 17.45 15.88 -19.35
C GLU A 23 18.49 16.41 -20.37
N ARG A 24 19.71 16.73 -19.93
CA ARG A 24 20.77 17.19 -20.79
C ARG A 24 21.63 16.09 -21.41
N SER A 25 21.86 15.02 -20.67
CA SER A 25 22.72 13.92 -21.11
C SER A 25 22.02 12.95 -22.05
N ILE A 26 20.71 12.90 -21.99
CA ILE A 26 19.89 12.02 -22.81
C ILE A 26 19.04 12.93 -23.68
N GLY A 27 19.56 13.32 -24.83
CA GLY A 27 18.78 13.96 -25.91
C GLY A 27 17.70 13.06 -26.49
N VAL A 28 17.35 12.06 -25.72
CA VAL A 28 16.26 11.11 -25.82
C VAL A 28 15.74 11.01 -24.40
N ARG A 29 14.55 11.48 -24.15
CA ARG A 29 13.72 10.87 -23.10
C ARG A 29 13.68 9.41 -23.46
N VAL A 30 14.55 8.63 -22.87
CA VAL A 30 14.47 7.19 -23.05
C VAL A 30 13.21 6.79 -22.34
N ASP A 31 12.23 6.41 -23.13
CA ASP A 31 11.06 5.68 -22.66
C ASP A 31 11.55 4.35 -22.08
N PHE A 32 12.00 4.41 -20.85
CA PHE A 32 12.21 3.21 -20.05
C PHE A 32 10.89 2.78 -19.40
N GLY A 33 9.75 3.08 -19.95
CA GLY A 33 8.47 2.70 -19.35
C GLY A 33 8.33 3.11 -17.87
N GLU A 34 9.09 4.11 -17.45
CA GLU A 34 9.19 4.54 -16.05
C GLU A 34 7.95 5.35 -15.71
N GLU A 35 7.13 4.81 -14.84
CA GLU A 35 6.06 5.57 -14.23
C GLU A 35 6.69 6.52 -13.22
N VAL A 36 6.54 7.81 -13.47
CA VAL A 36 7.03 8.85 -12.56
C VAL A 36 5.95 9.15 -11.56
N VAL A 37 6.18 8.81 -10.30
CA VAL A 37 5.27 9.15 -9.22
C VAL A 37 5.72 10.44 -8.56
N THR A 38 4.90 11.49 -8.68
CA THR A 38 5.16 12.78 -8.04
C THR A 38 4.33 12.90 -6.76
N LEU A 39 5.00 12.99 -5.62
CA LEU A 39 4.35 13.25 -4.34
C LEU A 39 4.32 14.76 -4.07
N SER A 40 3.13 15.30 -3.86
CA SER A 40 2.94 16.69 -3.46
C SER A 40 2.85 16.82 -1.94
N ASP A 41 3.17 18.02 -1.44
CA ASP A 41 2.98 18.37 -0.03
C ASP A 41 1.56 18.08 0.49
N SER A 42 0.54 18.29 -0.35
CA SER A 42 -0.85 18.06 0.00
C SER A 42 -1.16 16.58 0.16
N GLN A 43 -0.57 15.72 -0.65
CA GLN A 43 -0.72 14.26 -0.53
C GLN A 43 -0.06 13.75 0.74
N ILE A 44 1.12 14.27 1.10
CA ILE A 44 1.85 13.86 2.29
C ILE A 44 1.18 14.36 3.57
N LYS A 45 0.59 15.57 3.54
CA LYS A 45 -0.07 16.18 4.70
C LYS A 45 -1.52 15.73 4.89
N SER A 46 -2.08 14.99 3.95
CA SER A 46 -3.44 14.47 4.11
C SER A 46 -3.51 13.55 5.34
N PRO A 47 -4.50 13.74 6.24
CA PRO A 47 -4.65 12.89 7.42
C PRO A 47 -4.88 11.41 7.09
N ASN A 48 -5.27 11.10 5.86
CA ASN A 48 -5.51 9.74 5.38
C ASN A 48 -4.31 9.14 4.64
N ASN A 49 -3.22 9.89 4.48
CA ASN A 49 -2.00 9.41 3.85
C ASN A 49 -0.98 8.97 4.90
N TRP A 50 -0.70 7.69 4.93
CA TRP A 50 0.26 7.06 5.83
C TRP A 50 1.68 7.09 5.23
N ILE A 51 2.17 8.30 4.87
CA ILE A 51 3.49 8.51 4.23
C ILE A 51 4.45 9.16 5.22
N ARG A 52 4.58 8.64 6.44
CA ARG A 52 5.39 9.31 7.46
C ARG A 52 6.86 9.38 7.14
N ASP A 53 7.36 8.40 6.39
CA ASP A 53 8.75 8.19 6.06
C ASP A 53 9.10 8.59 4.62
N MET A 54 8.18 9.22 3.92
CA MET A 54 8.39 9.74 2.58
C MET A 54 8.41 11.27 2.58
N SER A 55 9.26 11.84 1.76
CA SER A 55 9.36 13.28 1.53
C SER A 55 8.66 13.67 0.22
N PRO A 56 8.13 14.91 0.10
CA PRO A 56 7.69 15.42 -1.18
C PRO A 56 8.79 15.33 -2.22
N GLY A 57 8.45 14.90 -3.43
CA GLY A 57 9.45 14.78 -4.49
C GLY A 57 8.97 13.95 -5.66
N THR A 58 9.81 13.80 -6.63
CA THR A 58 9.60 12.94 -7.78
C THR A 58 10.39 11.66 -7.59
N TYR A 59 9.68 10.54 -7.61
CA TYR A 59 10.25 9.22 -7.41
C TYR A 59 10.39 8.53 -8.76
N TYR A 60 11.54 7.94 -9.00
CA TYR A 60 11.86 7.26 -10.25
C TYR A 60 12.13 5.78 -9.99
N GLN A 61 11.67 4.96 -10.91
CA GLN A 61 12.07 3.57 -10.96
C GLN A 61 13.54 3.48 -11.40
N SER A 62 14.25 2.54 -10.83
CA SER A 62 15.60 2.18 -11.24
C SER A 62 15.59 0.75 -11.80
N PRO A 63 16.66 0.29 -12.47
CA PRO A 63 16.77 -1.11 -12.87
C PRO A 63 16.72 -2.13 -11.73
N LYS A 64 16.77 -1.66 -10.48
CA LYS A 64 16.64 -2.48 -9.27
C LYS A 64 15.24 -2.43 -8.67
N THR A 65 14.38 -1.55 -9.17
CA THR A 65 12.99 -1.46 -8.70
C THR A 65 12.24 -2.73 -9.08
N GLU A 66 11.58 -3.32 -8.10
CA GLU A 66 10.58 -4.34 -8.33
C GLU A 66 9.22 -3.66 -8.33
N GLU A 67 8.35 -4.08 -9.24
CA GLU A 67 6.98 -3.62 -9.32
C GLU A 67 6.03 -4.81 -9.18
N TYR A 68 4.97 -4.60 -8.43
CA TYR A 68 3.89 -5.56 -8.33
C TYR A 68 2.54 -4.86 -8.36
N SER A 69 1.71 -5.20 -9.34
CA SER A 69 0.38 -4.60 -9.51
C SER A 69 -0.70 -5.65 -9.45
N PHE A 70 -1.83 -5.29 -8.83
CA PHE A 70 -3.03 -6.12 -8.85
C PHE A 70 -4.27 -5.26 -8.67
N ARG A 71 -5.42 -5.83 -9.07
CA ARG A 71 -6.71 -5.19 -8.84
C ARG A 71 -7.29 -5.65 -7.50
N ALA A 72 -7.44 -4.74 -6.55
CA ALA A 72 -8.04 -5.02 -5.25
C ALA A 72 -9.57 -5.19 -5.31
N GLY A 73 -10.17 -5.00 -6.49
CA GLY A 73 -11.60 -5.17 -6.74
C GLY A 73 -12.34 -3.83 -6.90
N SER A 74 -13.66 -3.85 -6.71
CA SER A 74 -14.43 -2.61 -6.60
C SER A 74 -14.16 -1.92 -5.26
N TYR A 75 -14.45 -0.63 -5.16
CA TYR A 75 -14.36 0.10 -3.88
C TYR A 75 -15.20 -0.56 -2.77
N SER A 76 -16.41 -1.02 -3.10
CA SER A 76 -17.25 -1.76 -2.14
C SER A 76 -16.64 -3.12 -1.77
N GLY A 77 -16.04 -3.81 -2.74
CA GLY A 77 -15.33 -5.07 -2.49
C GLY A 77 -14.12 -4.88 -1.59
N TYR A 78 -13.33 -3.83 -1.81
CA TYR A 78 -12.24 -3.48 -0.92
C TYR A 78 -12.74 -3.08 0.48
N GLY A 79 -13.81 -2.30 0.55
CA GLY A 79 -14.46 -1.96 1.82
C GLY A 79 -14.91 -3.19 2.61
N THR A 80 -15.45 -4.21 1.93
CA THR A 80 -15.77 -5.50 2.55
C THR A 80 -14.53 -6.22 3.07
N TYR A 81 -13.48 -6.30 2.26
CA TYR A 81 -12.22 -6.92 2.66
C TYR A 81 -11.61 -6.22 3.88
N ARG A 82 -11.59 -4.90 3.90
CA ARG A 82 -11.10 -4.09 5.01
C ARG A 82 -11.92 -4.29 6.29
N ARG A 83 -13.26 -4.45 6.16
CA ARG A 83 -14.12 -4.79 7.29
C ARG A 83 -13.75 -6.16 7.86
N MET A 84 -13.57 -7.15 7.01
CA MET A 84 -13.20 -8.50 7.45
C MET A 84 -11.84 -8.53 8.14
N LEU A 85 -10.86 -7.73 7.67
CA LEU A 85 -9.59 -7.55 8.38
C LEU A 85 -9.80 -6.96 9.77
N ALA A 86 -10.62 -5.91 9.88
CA ALA A 86 -10.90 -5.27 11.17
C ALA A 86 -11.59 -6.23 12.14
N GLU A 87 -12.59 -6.97 11.69
CA GLU A 87 -13.28 -7.97 12.49
C GLU A 87 -12.36 -9.12 12.93
N CYS A 88 -11.55 -9.63 12.00
CA CYS A 88 -10.63 -10.75 12.26
C CYS A 88 -9.52 -10.38 13.25
N PHE A 89 -8.88 -9.25 13.08
CA PHE A 89 -7.65 -8.91 13.80
C PHE A 89 -7.84 -7.88 14.91
N LEU A 90 -8.83 -7.01 14.80
CA LEU A 90 -9.09 -5.93 15.77
C LEU A 90 -10.35 -6.19 16.60
N GLY A 91 -11.18 -7.19 16.20
CA GLY A 91 -12.44 -7.48 16.87
C GLY A 91 -13.45 -6.32 16.84
N ALA A 92 -13.35 -5.45 15.82
CA ALA A 92 -14.11 -4.21 15.71
C ALA A 92 -14.52 -3.94 14.27
N SER A 93 -15.52 -3.07 14.06
CA SER A 93 -15.84 -2.55 12.74
C SER A 93 -14.84 -1.45 12.33
N PRO A 94 -14.65 -1.18 11.02
CA PRO A 94 -13.83 -0.04 10.59
C PRO A 94 -14.26 1.29 11.21
N GLU A 95 -15.55 1.52 11.37
CA GLU A 95 -16.12 2.72 11.98
C GLU A 95 -15.69 2.89 13.45
N GLU A 96 -15.64 1.79 14.21
CA GLU A 96 -15.14 1.79 15.58
C GLU A 96 -13.64 2.06 15.62
N VAL A 97 -12.87 1.50 14.70
CA VAL A 97 -11.43 1.75 14.57
C VAL A 97 -11.17 3.23 14.27
N TRP A 98 -11.91 3.82 13.34
CA TRP A 98 -11.79 5.24 12.99
C TRP A 98 -12.19 6.18 14.12
N GLY A 99 -13.24 5.81 14.88
CA GLY A 99 -13.69 6.59 16.03
C GLY A 99 -12.76 6.51 17.25
N ASN A 100 -11.92 5.47 17.34
CA ASN A 100 -11.08 5.18 18.49
C ASN A 100 -9.62 4.91 18.13
N GLN A 101 -9.05 5.73 17.26
CA GLN A 101 -7.71 5.54 16.70
C GLN A 101 -6.62 5.35 17.76
N SER A 102 -6.73 6.00 18.92
CA SER A 102 -5.76 5.87 20.02
C SER A 102 -5.70 4.47 20.63
N ILE A 103 -6.78 3.69 20.51
CA ILE A 103 -6.86 2.31 21.02
C ILE A 103 -6.24 1.33 20.03
N TYR A 104 -6.49 1.57 18.74
CA TYR A 104 -6.14 0.61 17.69
C TYR A 104 -4.78 0.89 17.03
N ARG A 105 -4.23 2.10 17.18
CA ARG A 105 -2.94 2.47 16.58
C ARG A 105 -1.84 1.51 17.03
N GLY A 106 -1.12 0.93 16.05
CA GLY A 106 -0.07 -0.06 16.27
C GLY A 106 -0.57 -1.49 16.45
N GLN A 107 -1.89 -1.71 16.45
CA GLN A 107 -2.44 -3.06 16.38
C GLN A 107 -2.25 -3.64 14.96
N PRO A 108 -2.32 -4.97 14.79
CA PRO A 108 -2.21 -5.58 13.46
C PRO A 108 -3.24 -5.01 12.47
N PHE A 109 -2.80 -4.78 11.23
CA PHE A 109 -3.63 -4.25 10.12
C PHE A 109 -4.26 -2.87 10.33
N TYR A 110 -3.99 -2.19 11.46
CA TYR A 110 -4.59 -0.88 11.75
C TYR A 110 -4.38 0.12 10.61
N GLU A 111 -3.19 0.19 10.04
CA GLU A 111 -2.84 1.13 8.99
C GLU A 111 -3.70 0.92 7.75
N GLN A 112 -3.89 -0.33 7.34
CA GLN A 112 -4.72 -0.64 6.17
C GLN A 112 -6.21 -0.46 6.44
N VAL A 113 -6.69 -0.80 7.63
CA VAL A 113 -8.10 -0.58 8.03
C VAL A 113 -8.42 0.92 8.07
N ASN A 114 -7.48 1.75 8.52
CA ASN A 114 -7.66 3.19 8.65
C ASN A 114 -7.30 3.99 7.39
N PHE A 115 -6.75 3.34 6.36
CA PHE A 115 -6.35 4.01 5.13
C PHE A 115 -7.53 4.30 4.21
N SER A 116 -7.46 5.45 3.47
CA SER A 116 -8.44 5.77 2.43
C SER A 116 -8.45 4.70 1.33
N ASP A 117 -9.62 4.40 0.81
CA ASP A 117 -9.82 3.44 -0.27
C ASP A 117 -9.83 4.09 -1.67
N CYS A 118 -9.55 5.38 -1.75
CA CYS A 118 -9.68 6.12 -3.01
C CYS A 118 -8.34 6.42 -3.66
N GLU A 119 -7.43 7.03 -2.91
CA GLU A 119 -6.15 7.52 -3.41
C GLU A 119 -5.15 7.63 -2.27
N GLY A 120 -3.88 7.38 -2.55
CA GLY A 120 -2.79 7.65 -1.63
C GLY A 120 -1.73 6.58 -1.61
N PHE A 121 -0.84 6.68 -0.63
CA PHE A 121 0.35 5.85 -0.53
C PHE A 121 0.52 5.32 0.89
N ILE A 122 1.06 4.12 0.99
CA ILE A 122 1.61 3.56 2.23
C ILE A 122 3.10 3.40 2.01
N GLY A 123 3.91 4.15 2.77
CA GLY A 123 5.37 4.17 2.66
C GLY A 123 6.05 2.93 3.23
N PRO A 124 7.39 2.85 3.15
CA PRO A 124 8.15 1.64 3.46
C PRO A 124 8.03 1.19 4.92
N GLU A 125 8.00 2.11 5.90
CA GLU A 125 7.86 1.77 7.32
C GLU A 125 6.56 1.01 7.60
N PHE A 126 5.44 1.56 7.12
CA PHE A 126 4.14 0.92 7.31
C PHE A 126 3.94 -0.29 6.40
N SER A 127 4.57 -0.30 5.23
CA SER A 127 4.59 -1.49 4.37
C SER A 127 5.34 -2.65 5.03
N ALA A 128 6.47 -2.39 5.71
CA ALA A 128 7.19 -3.41 6.45
C ALA A 128 6.34 -3.98 7.60
N LYS A 129 5.69 -3.10 8.39
CA LYS A 129 4.79 -3.55 9.45
C LYS A 129 3.63 -4.39 8.90
N LEU A 130 2.98 -3.92 7.83
CA LEU A 130 1.86 -4.65 7.23
C LEU A 130 2.32 -5.97 6.60
N ALA A 131 3.53 -6.04 6.05
CA ALA A 131 4.09 -7.31 5.55
C ALA A 131 4.23 -8.33 6.69
N GLU A 132 4.72 -7.90 7.87
CA GLU A 132 4.77 -8.75 9.08
C GLU A 132 3.36 -9.16 9.53
N ASP A 133 2.41 -8.21 9.61
CA ASP A 133 1.03 -8.50 9.99
C ASP A 133 0.39 -9.55 9.05
N TYR A 134 0.66 -9.45 7.75
CA TYR A 134 0.18 -10.42 6.76
C TYR A 134 0.86 -11.77 6.86
N GLU A 135 2.13 -11.83 7.19
CA GLU A 135 2.86 -13.08 7.38
C GLU A 135 2.39 -13.80 8.64
N GLU A 136 2.32 -13.10 9.77
CA GLU A 136 1.91 -13.66 11.06
C GLU A 136 0.41 -13.98 11.13
N GLY A 137 -0.43 -13.18 10.47
CA GLY A 137 -1.88 -13.31 10.54
C GLY A 137 -2.48 -14.37 9.61
N ARG A 138 -1.70 -15.03 8.75
CA ARG A 138 -2.18 -15.90 7.69
C ARG A 138 -3.09 -17.04 8.17
N ASP A 139 -2.70 -17.73 9.22
CA ASP A 139 -3.47 -18.85 9.75
C ASP A 139 -4.76 -18.40 10.43
N GLN A 140 -4.72 -17.28 11.17
CA GLN A 140 -5.90 -16.67 11.76
C GLN A 140 -6.91 -16.22 10.69
N TRP A 141 -6.41 -15.61 9.61
CA TRP A 141 -7.23 -15.21 8.46
C TRP A 141 -7.91 -16.42 7.81
N TYR A 142 -7.17 -17.50 7.58
CA TYR A 142 -7.72 -18.72 6.99
C TYR A 142 -8.88 -19.29 7.83
N GLU A 143 -8.70 -19.42 9.16
CA GLU A 143 -9.77 -19.93 10.05
C GLU A 143 -10.95 -18.97 10.10
N TYR A 144 -10.72 -17.65 10.12
CA TYR A 144 -11.78 -16.65 10.06
C TYR A 144 -12.63 -16.77 8.78
N ILE A 145 -12.00 -16.89 7.62
CA ILE A 145 -12.72 -17.04 6.33
C ILE A 145 -13.53 -18.35 6.32
N LYS A 146 -12.94 -19.43 6.78
CA LYS A 146 -13.58 -20.73 6.85
C LYS A 146 -14.83 -20.69 7.76
N ASP A 147 -14.74 -20.04 8.91
CA ASP A 147 -15.84 -19.92 9.87
C ASP A 147 -16.93 -18.96 9.36
N SER A 148 -16.59 -17.96 8.57
CA SER A 148 -17.55 -17.04 7.95
C SER A 148 -18.38 -17.66 6.82
N GLY A 149 -17.95 -18.81 6.29
CA GLY A 149 -18.61 -19.49 5.17
C GLY A 149 -18.35 -18.83 3.81
N GLU A 150 -17.37 -17.94 3.74
CA GLU A 150 -16.96 -17.27 2.51
C GLU A 150 -16.06 -18.16 1.65
N GLU A 151 -15.83 -17.77 0.40
CA GLU A 151 -15.01 -18.52 -0.55
C GLU A 151 -13.52 -18.43 -0.18
N ILE A 152 -12.98 -19.51 0.41
CA ILE A 152 -11.63 -19.56 0.94
C ILE A 152 -10.57 -19.21 -0.12
N GLU A 153 -10.64 -19.83 -1.31
CA GLU A 153 -9.66 -19.63 -2.37
C GLU A 153 -9.61 -18.16 -2.81
N TYR A 154 -10.77 -17.52 -2.95
CA TYR A 154 -10.87 -16.12 -3.34
C TYR A 154 -10.25 -15.18 -2.31
N TYR A 155 -10.60 -15.34 -1.03
CA TYR A 155 -10.08 -14.44 0.01
C TYR A 155 -8.62 -14.72 0.36
N MET A 156 -8.15 -15.96 0.25
CA MET A 156 -6.73 -16.28 0.40
C MET A 156 -5.90 -15.71 -0.75
N ALA A 157 -6.37 -15.78 -1.99
CA ALA A 157 -5.68 -15.16 -3.13
C ALA A 157 -5.58 -13.63 -2.97
N ARG A 158 -6.61 -12.97 -2.43
CA ARG A 158 -6.56 -11.53 -2.12
C ARG A 158 -5.55 -11.24 -1.01
N TYR A 159 -5.54 -12.03 0.03
CA TYR A 159 -4.60 -11.92 1.13
C TYR A 159 -3.15 -12.04 0.61
N ASP A 160 -2.88 -13.02 -0.23
CA ASP A 160 -1.57 -13.24 -0.84
C ASP A 160 -1.13 -12.08 -1.75
N ASN A 161 -2.05 -11.47 -2.49
CA ASN A 161 -1.76 -10.28 -3.29
C ASN A 161 -1.32 -9.09 -2.41
N TRP A 162 -2.02 -8.84 -1.32
CA TRP A 162 -1.65 -7.79 -0.37
C TRP A 162 -0.32 -8.08 0.32
N THR A 163 -0.11 -9.33 0.78
CA THR A 163 1.17 -9.79 1.34
C THR A 163 2.33 -9.46 0.40
N LYS A 164 2.17 -9.80 -0.88
CA LYS A 164 3.20 -9.56 -1.88
C LYS A 164 3.44 -8.06 -2.12
N ALA A 165 2.36 -7.26 -2.20
CA ALA A 165 2.49 -5.82 -2.39
C ALA A 165 3.26 -5.16 -1.24
N PHE A 166 2.92 -5.47 0.01
CA PHE A 166 3.60 -4.90 1.16
C PHE A 166 5.04 -5.40 1.29
N ASN A 167 5.32 -6.66 0.96
CA ASN A 167 6.69 -7.16 0.91
C ASN A 167 7.55 -6.42 -0.13
N VAL A 168 7.03 -6.16 -1.32
CA VAL A 168 7.75 -5.35 -2.31
C VAL A 168 8.00 -3.94 -1.80
N ALA A 169 6.99 -3.29 -1.24
CA ALA A 169 7.06 -1.90 -0.82
C ALA A 169 7.91 -1.67 0.45
N SER A 170 8.14 -2.69 1.27
CA SER A 170 8.94 -2.59 2.49
C SER A 170 10.43 -2.30 2.24
N ASP A 171 10.92 -2.52 1.03
CA ASP A 171 12.32 -2.28 0.64
C ASP A 171 12.44 -0.92 -0.08
N ASP A 172 12.45 0.17 0.70
CA ASP A 172 12.57 1.56 0.24
C ASP A 172 11.56 1.93 -0.86
N GLY A 173 10.32 1.46 -0.72
CA GLY A 173 9.28 1.66 -1.71
C GLY A 173 7.97 2.19 -1.13
N PHE A 174 6.88 1.97 -1.81
CA PHE A 174 5.54 2.27 -1.31
C PHE A 174 4.47 1.46 -2.04
N VAL A 175 3.31 1.34 -1.43
CA VAL A 175 2.08 0.86 -2.06
C VAL A 175 1.22 2.05 -2.47
N TRP A 176 0.88 2.12 -3.74
CA TRP A 176 0.06 3.17 -4.33
C TRP A 176 -1.36 2.65 -4.61
N TYR A 177 -2.34 3.41 -4.17
CA TYR A 177 -3.78 3.20 -4.35
C TYR A 177 -4.30 4.14 -5.42
N THR A 178 -4.91 3.64 -6.51
CA THR A 178 -5.42 4.41 -7.65
C THR A 178 -6.79 3.94 -8.15
#